data_d3d3745008d352e96249877269aa2743
#
_entry.id   d3d3745008d352e96249877269aa2743
#
_cell.length_a   1.000
_cell.length_b   1.000
_cell.length_c   1.000
_cell.angle_alpha   90.00
_cell.angle_beta   90.00
_cell.angle_gamma   90.00
#
_symmetry.space_group_name_H-M   'P 1'
#
loop_
_entity.id
_entity.type
_entity.pdbx_description
1 polymer ?
#
loop_
_entity_poly.entity_id
_entity_poly.type
_entity_poly.pdbx_seq_one_letter_code
_entity_poly.pdbx_strand_id
1 'polypeptide(L)'
;MTIRIATFNAENLFRRPKVFGLQDPERRKEILDDFNELVALLDKDIYEEADKERIAELIVKHGAHDPAGGGDHPFLVNQPRGGAKLFTVGQAGGSGIRIVAKGRSKWAGWAEMVRGDLSWQAVENTARVMAEVDADILLTVEVEDRITLDRFNSQVLGGALGNRPYPFNLLVDGNDNRGIDVGILSRFPITSVRSHIFDPGESGQPVFSRDCPEFEIDIAGEPLWVLGNHFKSKGFGRASENDKRRKAQALRVQEIYEAALGRSPRVVVAGDLNDSLDSAPVKLLLDAGLREAMTHDSYEGVLPGTHGTGKRDEQKLDYLLFSPELWDAVTHVGVERRGIWAPRTFPSFTTVTSKLDQASDHAALFADLDL
;
A
#
# COMPACT_ATOMS: atom_id res chain seq x y z
N MET A 1 -6.77 -15.65 -26.34
CA MET A 1 -5.72 -14.59 -26.36
C MET A 1 -4.99 -14.66 -25.02
N THR A 2 -3.68 -14.84 -25.04
CA THR A 2 -2.95 -14.91 -23.76
C THR A 2 -2.70 -13.49 -23.22
N ILE A 3 -3.09 -13.23 -21.98
CA ILE A 3 -2.84 -11.97 -21.27
C ILE A 3 -2.11 -12.25 -19.96
N ARG A 4 -1.26 -11.33 -19.52
CA ARG A 4 -0.58 -11.40 -18.22
C ARG A 4 -1.17 -10.40 -17.25
N ILE A 5 -1.62 -10.91 -16.09
CA ILE A 5 -2.07 -10.09 -14.96
C ILE A 5 -1.04 -10.19 -13.86
N ALA A 6 -0.72 -9.05 -13.22
CA ALA A 6 0.23 -9.01 -12.11
C ALA A 6 -0.22 -8.10 -10.98
N THR A 7 0.35 -8.31 -9.79
CA THR A 7 0.30 -7.38 -8.66
C THR A 7 1.69 -7.13 -8.12
N PHE A 8 1.97 -5.89 -7.73
CA PHE A 8 3.24 -5.48 -7.17
C PHE A 8 3.09 -4.36 -6.14
N ASN A 9 3.45 -4.64 -4.89
CA ASN A 9 3.62 -3.61 -3.88
C ASN A 9 4.97 -2.91 -4.11
N ALA A 10 4.94 -1.62 -4.47
CA ALA A 10 6.11 -0.84 -4.88
C ALA A 10 6.83 -0.15 -3.71
N GLU A 11 6.46 -0.46 -2.45
CA GLU A 11 7.06 0.07 -1.22
C GLU A 11 7.18 1.60 -1.24
N ASN A 12 6.04 2.31 -1.37
CA ASN A 12 5.95 3.78 -1.43
C ASN A 12 6.70 4.39 -2.63
N LEU A 13 6.23 4.14 -3.83
CA LEU A 13 6.81 4.65 -5.06
C LEU A 13 6.96 6.19 -5.03
N PHE A 14 8.18 6.66 -5.19
CA PHE A 14 8.84 7.96 -5.18
C PHE A 14 9.22 8.53 -3.81
N ARG A 15 8.41 8.44 -2.75
CA ARG A 15 8.73 9.05 -1.46
C ARG A 15 8.38 8.12 -0.31
N ARG A 16 9.39 7.50 0.25
CA ARG A 16 9.23 6.71 1.48
C ARG A 16 9.28 7.61 2.71
N PRO A 17 8.41 7.44 3.71
CA PRO A 17 8.67 8.01 5.02
C PRO A 17 10.07 7.62 5.50
N LYS A 18 10.88 8.58 5.91
CA LYS A 18 12.27 8.37 6.37
C LYS A 18 12.37 7.30 7.46
N VAL A 19 11.33 7.16 8.26
CA VAL A 19 11.25 6.16 9.34
C VAL A 19 11.44 4.74 8.84
N PHE A 20 11.02 4.41 7.61
CA PHE A 20 11.20 3.06 7.04
C PHE A 20 12.66 2.76 6.66
N GLY A 21 13.48 3.79 6.46
CA GLY A 21 14.93 3.65 6.25
C GLY A 21 15.73 3.37 7.51
N LEU A 22 15.14 3.47 8.70
CA LEU A 22 15.83 3.20 9.95
C LEU A 22 16.21 1.72 10.06
N GLN A 23 17.48 1.47 10.38
CA GLN A 23 18.01 0.10 10.53
C GLN A 23 17.55 -0.58 11.84
N ASP A 24 17.17 0.22 12.85
CA ASP A 24 16.67 -0.27 14.12
C ASP A 24 15.16 -0.52 14.08
N PRO A 25 14.70 -1.79 14.12
CA PRO A 25 13.27 -2.13 14.04
C PRO A 25 12.47 -1.65 15.27
N GLU A 26 13.07 -1.66 16.46
CA GLU A 26 12.41 -1.22 17.68
C GLU A 26 12.16 0.29 17.64
N ARG A 27 13.17 1.06 17.25
CA ARG A 27 13.06 2.51 17.07
C ARG A 27 12.05 2.87 15.98
N ARG A 28 12.05 2.14 14.87
CA ARG A 28 11.07 2.33 13.80
C ARG A 28 9.65 2.09 14.30
N LYS A 29 9.43 0.99 15.03
CA LYS A 29 8.13 0.66 15.60
C LYS A 29 7.66 1.73 16.57
N GLU A 30 8.52 2.17 17.49
CA GLU A 30 8.22 3.23 18.45
C GLU A 30 7.73 4.52 17.77
N ILE A 31 8.45 5.00 16.75
CA ILE A 31 8.09 6.22 16.02
C ILE A 31 6.72 6.08 15.34
N LEU A 32 6.45 4.93 14.74
CA LEU A 32 5.21 4.67 14.03
C LEU A 32 4.01 4.52 14.98
N ASP A 33 4.21 3.89 16.13
CA ASP A 33 3.19 3.80 17.18
C ASP A 33 2.86 5.20 17.73
N ASP A 34 3.90 6.01 18.04
CA ASP A 34 3.75 7.39 18.51
C ASP A 34 3.05 8.28 17.48
N PHE A 35 3.36 8.13 16.19
CA PHE A 35 2.68 8.88 15.13
C PHE A 35 1.19 8.50 15.02
N ASN A 36 0.87 7.22 15.07
CA ASN A 36 -0.52 6.76 15.04
C ASN A 36 -1.31 7.24 16.25
N GLU A 37 -0.69 7.21 17.45
CA GLU A 37 -1.29 7.74 18.67
C GLU A 37 -1.54 9.25 18.52
N LEU A 38 -0.55 10.00 18.02
CA LEU A 38 -0.68 11.45 17.80
C LEU A 38 -1.84 11.76 16.85
N VAL A 39 -1.93 11.09 15.70
CA VAL A 39 -3.02 11.30 14.74
C VAL A 39 -4.38 11.01 15.38
N ALA A 40 -4.50 9.90 16.11
CA ALA A 40 -5.74 9.54 16.80
C ALA A 40 -6.16 10.59 17.86
N LEU A 41 -5.20 11.15 18.58
CA LEU A 41 -5.46 12.23 19.53
C LEU A 41 -5.88 13.53 18.83
N LEU A 42 -5.22 13.87 17.71
CA LEU A 42 -5.52 15.07 16.94
C LEU A 42 -6.90 15.03 16.26
N ASP A 43 -7.45 13.86 16.00
CA ASP A 43 -8.76 13.69 15.38
C ASP A 43 -9.94 13.79 16.36
N LYS A 44 -9.68 13.90 17.68
CA LYS A 44 -10.75 14.06 18.67
C LYS A 44 -11.48 15.39 18.53
N ASP A 45 -12.80 15.37 18.65
CA ASP A 45 -13.63 16.57 18.63
C ASP A 45 -13.34 17.53 19.79
N ILE A 46 -12.96 16.97 20.95
CA ILE A 46 -12.60 17.70 22.17
C ILE A 46 -11.29 17.13 22.70
N TYR A 47 -10.35 18.03 23.04
CA TYR A 47 -9.09 17.67 23.70
C TYR A 47 -9.22 17.93 25.22
N GLU A 48 -9.29 16.84 25.98
CA GLU A 48 -9.18 16.90 27.42
C GLU A 48 -7.73 17.30 27.83
N GLU A 49 -7.50 17.69 29.10
CA GLU A 49 -6.16 18.10 29.53
C GLU A 49 -5.13 16.98 29.35
N ALA A 50 -5.50 15.72 29.65
CA ALA A 50 -4.63 14.57 29.42
C ALA A 50 -4.28 14.38 27.93
N ASP A 51 -5.22 14.64 27.01
CA ASP A 51 -4.96 14.59 25.57
C ASP A 51 -3.97 15.69 25.15
N LYS A 52 -4.14 16.90 25.67
CA LYS A 52 -3.23 18.03 25.40
C LYS A 52 -1.82 17.76 25.90
N GLU A 53 -1.69 17.23 27.12
CA GLU A 53 -0.40 16.82 27.69
C GLU A 53 0.26 15.77 26.80
N ARG A 54 -0.48 14.73 26.40
CA ARG A 54 0.06 13.65 25.57
C ARG A 54 0.41 14.12 24.14
N ILE A 55 -0.42 14.96 23.52
CA ILE A 55 -0.10 15.59 22.23
C ILE A 55 1.21 16.39 22.33
N ALA A 56 1.36 17.22 23.37
CA ALA A 56 2.56 18.01 23.57
C ALA A 56 3.80 17.14 23.77
N GLU A 57 3.70 16.08 24.57
CA GLU A 57 4.78 15.12 24.80
C GLU A 57 5.26 14.47 23.51
N LEU A 58 4.34 13.95 22.69
CA LEU A 58 4.65 13.29 21.41
C LEU A 58 5.31 14.26 20.43
N ILE A 59 4.80 15.49 20.34
CA ILE A 59 5.36 16.53 19.46
C ILE A 59 6.79 16.89 19.90
N VAL A 60 7.03 17.07 21.19
CA VAL A 60 8.36 17.42 21.74
C VAL A 60 9.33 16.26 21.62
N LYS A 61 8.90 15.04 21.96
CA LYS A 61 9.72 13.82 21.88
C LYS A 61 10.36 13.63 20.50
N HIS A 62 9.62 13.95 19.43
CA HIS A 62 10.06 13.80 18.05
C HIS A 62 10.46 15.12 17.36
N GLY A 63 10.49 16.23 18.08
CA GLY A 63 10.81 17.55 17.53
C GLY A 63 9.83 18.03 16.45
N ALA A 64 8.61 17.48 16.42
CA ALA A 64 7.63 17.66 15.34
C ALA A 64 7.03 19.09 15.25
N HIS A 65 7.50 20.03 16.08
CA HIS A 65 7.07 21.44 16.13
C HIS A 65 8.01 22.39 15.38
N ASP A 66 9.19 21.96 14.98
CA ASP A 66 10.22 22.82 14.36
C ASP A 66 10.65 22.30 12.97
N PRO A 67 9.93 22.64 11.90
CA PRO A 67 10.31 22.21 10.55
C PRO A 67 11.64 22.84 10.05
N ALA A 68 12.11 23.94 10.70
CA ALA A 68 13.32 24.65 10.30
C ALA A 68 14.54 24.27 11.14
N GLY A 69 14.38 23.48 12.20
CA GLY A 69 15.40 23.22 13.23
C GLY A 69 16.54 22.27 12.81
N GLY A 70 16.63 21.87 11.54
CA GLY A 70 17.72 21.05 11.00
C GLY A 70 17.86 19.66 11.62
N GLY A 71 16.91 19.25 12.45
CA GLY A 71 16.85 17.92 13.05
C GLY A 71 16.26 16.88 12.08
N ASP A 72 16.66 15.64 12.25
CA ASP A 72 16.07 14.51 11.50
C ASP A 72 14.74 14.09 12.15
N HIS A 73 13.69 14.93 11.91
CA HIS A 73 12.36 14.68 12.45
C HIS A 73 11.68 13.55 11.69
N PRO A 74 11.12 12.53 12.35
CA PRO A 74 10.43 11.45 11.67
C PRO A 74 9.05 11.86 11.14
N PHE A 75 8.42 12.86 11.78
CA PHE A 75 7.15 13.46 11.36
C PHE A 75 7.07 14.92 11.84
N LEU A 76 6.15 15.67 11.27
CA LEU A 76 5.91 17.10 11.57
C LEU A 76 4.43 17.35 11.81
N VAL A 77 4.14 18.37 12.63
CA VAL A 77 2.80 18.94 12.76
C VAL A 77 2.77 20.30 12.09
N ASN A 78 2.13 20.35 10.94
CA ASN A 78 2.03 21.55 10.11
C ASN A 78 0.92 22.46 10.61
N GLN A 79 1.23 23.75 10.78
CA GLN A 79 0.29 24.80 11.16
C GLN A 79 0.41 25.97 10.16
N PRO A 80 -0.54 26.14 9.22
CA PRO A 80 -0.50 27.21 8.25
C PRO A 80 -0.43 28.61 8.91
N ARG A 81 0.28 29.55 8.28
CA ARG A 81 0.33 30.94 8.72
C ARG A 81 -1.06 31.58 8.60
N GLY A 82 -1.49 32.30 9.66
CA GLY A 82 -2.79 32.97 9.69
C GLY A 82 -3.98 32.07 10.08
N GLY A 83 -3.78 30.77 10.24
CA GLY A 83 -4.81 29.85 10.77
C GLY A 83 -4.85 29.77 12.30
N ALA A 84 -5.95 29.24 12.84
CA ALA A 84 -6.03 28.89 14.25
C ALA A 84 -5.00 27.78 14.54
N LYS A 85 -4.25 27.94 15.63
CA LYS A 85 -3.11 27.07 15.98
C LYS A 85 -3.50 25.92 16.89
N LEU A 86 -2.84 24.78 16.71
CA LEU A 86 -2.87 23.67 17.66
C LEU A 86 -2.06 24.01 18.91
N PHE A 87 -0.83 24.52 18.71
CA PHE A 87 0.09 24.84 19.81
C PHE A 87 0.82 26.16 19.58
N THR A 88 1.37 26.69 20.67
CA THR A 88 2.32 27.81 20.68
C THR A 88 3.64 27.33 21.27
N VAL A 89 4.75 27.89 20.76
CA VAL A 89 6.10 27.64 21.31
C VAL A 89 6.41 28.72 22.35
N GLY A 90 6.85 28.33 23.55
CA GLY A 90 7.21 29.25 24.61
C GLY A 90 8.44 30.08 24.25
N GLN A 91 8.49 31.37 24.70
CA GLN A 91 9.67 32.24 24.56
C GLN A 91 10.75 31.86 25.59
N ALA A 92 11.99 31.86 25.11
CA ALA A 92 13.24 31.87 25.84
C ALA A 92 13.43 30.80 26.96
N GLY A 93 14.12 29.73 26.64
CA GLY A 93 14.80 28.85 27.59
C GLY A 93 14.06 27.59 28.06
N GLY A 94 12.82 27.36 27.63
CA GLY A 94 12.08 26.14 27.87
C GLY A 94 11.72 25.44 26.56
N SER A 95 12.04 24.17 26.44
CA SER A 95 11.70 23.29 25.30
C SER A 95 10.19 22.99 25.17
N GLY A 96 9.32 23.81 25.78
CA GLY A 96 7.91 23.51 25.95
C GLY A 96 7.02 24.12 24.87
N ILE A 97 6.22 23.30 24.23
CA ILE A 97 5.05 23.70 23.48
C ILE A 97 3.82 23.67 24.41
N ARG A 98 2.83 24.52 24.13
CA ARG A 98 1.54 24.52 24.80
C ARG A 98 0.43 24.30 23.81
N ILE A 99 -0.37 23.27 24.00
CA ILE A 99 -1.56 23.02 23.19
C ILE A 99 -2.64 24.05 23.55
N VAL A 100 -3.07 24.84 22.57
CA VAL A 100 -4.07 25.90 22.72
C VAL A 100 -5.40 25.58 22.09
N ALA A 101 -5.44 24.66 21.14
CA ALA A 101 -6.68 24.18 20.54
C ALA A 101 -7.50 23.34 21.55
N LYS A 102 -8.82 23.36 21.37
CA LYS A 102 -9.77 22.62 22.23
C LYS A 102 -10.34 21.38 21.54
N GLY A 103 -9.91 21.05 20.33
CA GLY A 103 -10.38 19.94 19.54
C GLY A 103 -10.05 20.11 18.07
N ARG A 104 -10.30 19.05 17.26
CA ARG A 104 -9.94 19.00 15.84
C ARG A 104 -10.46 20.18 15.02
N SER A 105 -11.70 20.57 15.22
CA SER A 105 -12.34 21.69 14.49
C SER A 105 -11.87 23.09 14.91
N LYS A 106 -10.97 23.20 15.90
CA LYS A 106 -10.52 24.48 16.49
C LYS A 106 -9.13 24.90 16.07
N TRP A 107 -8.52 24.21 15.12
CA TRP A 107 -7.23 24.57 14.56
C TRP A 107 -7.13 24.15 13.09
N ALA A 108 -6.22 24.80 12.34
CA ALA A 108 -5.92 24.46 10.96
C ALA A 108 -4.54 23.82 10.87
N GLY A 109 -4.46 22.65 10.25
CA GLY A 109 -3.20 21.94 10.07
C GLY A 109 -3.38 20.42 10.11
N TRP A 110 -2.26 19.72 10.01
CA TRP A 110 -2.21 18.26 9.99
C TRP A 110 -0.86 17.75 10.50
N ALA A 111 -0.82 16.47 10.91
CA ALA A 111 0.42 15.74 11.14
C ALA A 111 0.78 14.93 9.90
N GLU A 112 2.05 14.91 9.52
CA GLU A 112 2.54 14.10 8.40
C GLU A 112 3.93 13.51 8.71
N MET A 113 4.20 12.32 8.17
CA MET A 113 5.54 11.74 8.21
C MET A 113 6.47 12.49 7.27
N VAL A 114 7.70 12.77 7.75
CA VAL A 114 8.74 13.33 6.89
C VAL A 114 9.16 12.28 5.88
N ARG A 115 9.04 12.61 4.61
CA ARG A 115 9.40 11.75 3.49
C ARG A 115 10.83 12.03 3.05
N GLY A 116 11.53 10.97 2.68
CA GLY A 116 12.79 11.04 1.96
C GLY A 116 12.57 10.62 0.52
N ASP A 117 13.24 11.26 -0.41
CA ASP A 117 13.23 10.79 -1.79
C ASP A 117 13.87 9.40 -1.84
N LEU A 118 13.28 8.49 -2.62
CA LEU A 118 13.91 7.22 -2.97
C LEU A 118 15.20 7.49 -3.73
N SER A 119 16.18 6.58 -3.61
CA SER A 119 17.30 6.63 -4.52
C SER A 119 16.80 6.44 -5.95
N TRP A 120 17.38 7.17 -6.91
CA TRP A 120 17.02 7.01 -8.32
C TRP A 120 17.20 5.56 -8.77
N GLN A 121 18.21 4.88 -8.24
CA GLN A 121 18.45 3.47 -8.51
C GLN A 121 17.31 2.56 -8.06
N ALA A 122 16.68 2.84 -6.90
CA ALA A 122 15.51 2.09 -6.44
C ALA A 122 14.32 2.30 -7.39
N VAL A 123 14.10 3.53 -7.86
CA VAL A 123 13.05 3.86 -8.84
C VAL A 123 13.26 3.12 -10.16
N GLU A 124 14.50 3.10 -10.67
CA GLU A 124 14.87 2.35 -11.89
C GLU A 124 14.69 0.84 -11.69
N ASN A 125 15.05 0.32 -10.52
CA ASN A 125 14.88 -1.10 -10.21
C ASN A 125 13.38 -1.46 -10.08
N THR A 126 12.52 -0.57 -9.56
CA THR A 126 11.06 -0.75 -9.56
C THR A 126 10.52 -0.85 -10.99
N ALA A 127 10.94 0.06 -11.88
CA ALA A 127 10.59 -0.02 -13.29
C ALA A 127 11.10 -1.30 -13.96
N ARG A 128 12.30 -1.75 -13.58
CA ARG A 128 12.89 -3.00 -14.09
C ARG A 128 12.08 -4.23 -13.68
N VAL A 129 11.64 -4.33 -12.41
CA VAL A 129 10.75 -5.42 -11.98
C VAL A 129 9.49 -5.45 -12.84
N MET A 130 8.83 -4.30 -13.01
CA MET A 130 7.60 -4.22 -13.81
C MET A 130 7.84 -4.56 -15.28
N ALA A 131 8.99 -4.13 -15.84
CA ALA A 131 9.36 -4.45 -17.22
C ALA A 131 9.72 -5.93 -17.44
N GLU A 132 10.38 -6.58 -16.48
CA GLU A 132 10.69 -8.03 -16.54
C GLU A 132 9.41 -8.87 -16.43
N VAL A 133 8.45 -8.42 -15.62
CA VAL A 133 7.13 -9.05 -15.55
C VAL A 133 6.34 -8.83 -16.86
N ASP A 134 6.45 -7.64 -17.46
CA ASP A 134 5.80 -7.24 -18.72
C ASP A 134 4.31 -7.59 -18.77
N ALA A 135 3.59 -7.26 -17.70
CA ALA A 135 2.16 -7.57 -17.57
C ALA A 135 1.30 -6.71 -18.53
N ASP A 136 0.16 -7.26 -18.96
CA ASP A 136 -0.84 -6.51 -19.71
C ASP A 136 -1.74 -5.69 -18.77
N ILE A 137 -1.98 -6.22 -17.56
CA ILE A 137 -2.69 -5.56 -16.47
C ILE A 137 -1.83 -5.70 -15.20
N LEU A 138 -1.42 -4.58 -14.63
CA LEU A 138 -0.58 -4.53 -13.44
C LEU A 138 -1.27 -3.73 -12.34
N LEU A 139 -1.71 -4.39 -11.28
CA LEU A 139 -2.13 -3.73 -10.06
C LEU A 139 -0.90 -3.30 -9.27
N THR A 140 -0.80 -2.01 -8.97
CA THR A 140 0.27 -1.43 -8.18
C THR A 140 -0.25 -1.07 -6.78
N VAL A 141 0.51 -1.40 -5.75
CA VAL A 141 0.21 -1.09 -4.36
C VAL A 141 1.30 -0.20 -3.80
N GLU A 142 0.97 0.66 -2.86
CA GLU A 142 1.87 1.66 -2.27
C GLU A 142 2.38 2.69 -3.29
N VAL A 143 1.47 3.27 -4.03
CA VAL A 143 1.72 4.41 -4.92
C VAL A 143 1.14 5.68 -4.27
N GLU A 144 1.88 6.79 -4.34
CA GLU A 144 1.53 8.02 -3.63
C GLU A 144 0.24 8.68 -4.13
N ASP A 145 0.12 8.83 -5.45
CA ASP A 145 -1.05 9.40 -6.12
C ASP A 145 -1.05 9.06 -7.63
N ARG A 146 -2.15 9.43 -8.32
CA ARG A 146 -2.29 9.19 -9.76
C ARG A 146 -1.24 9.93 -10.60
N ILE A 147 -0.86 11.15 -10.22
CA ILE A 147 0.12 11.95 -10.97
C ILE A 147 1.50 11.30 -10.87
N THR A 148 1.84 10.79 -9.69
CA THR A 148 3.06 10.03 -9.45
C THR A 148 3.11 8.76 -10.32
N LEU A 149 2.01 8.00 -10.35
CA LEU A 149 1.90 6.80 -11.18
C LEU A 149 2.06 7.12 -12.68
N ASP A 150 1.40 8.17 -13.18
CA ASP A 150 1.46 8.60 -14.56
C ASP A 150 2.87 9.06 -14.98
N ARG A 151 3.54 9.85 -14.11
CA ARG A 151 4.92 10.27 -14.35
C ARG A 151 5.89 9.10 -14.35
N PHE A 152 5.76 8.19 -13.39
CA PHE A 152 6.56 6.98 -13.36
C PHE A 152 6.37 6.14 -14.62
N ASN A 153 5.12 5.90 -15.01
CA ASN A 153 4.78 5.16 -16.23
C ASN A 153 5.41 5.80 -17.48
N SER A 154 5.23 7.11 -17.65
CA SER A 154 5.67 7.81 -18.86
C SER A 154 7.17 8.08 -18.91
N GLN A 155 7.81 8.42 -17.77
CA GLN A 155 9.20 8.92 -17.74
C GLN A 155 10.22 7.85 -17.37
N VAL A 156 9.84 6.78 -16.66
CA VAL A 156 10.76 5.75 -16.18
C VAL A 156 10.38 4.38 -16.75
N LEU A 157 9.18 3.89 -16.42
CA LEU A 157 8.74 2.56 -16.81
C LEU A 157 8.61 2.43 -18.34
N GLY A 158 8.10 3.45 -19.02
CA GLY A 158 8.03 3.46 -20.48
C GLY A 158 9.38 3.25 -21.16
N GLY A 159 10.45 3.85 -20.60
CA GLY A 159 11.83 3.62 -21.06
C GLY A 159 12.29 2.18 -20.84
N ALA A 160 12.01 1.59 -19.68
CA ALA A 160 12.33 0.20 -19.36
C ALA A 160 11.55 -0.80 -20.26
N LEU A 161 10.35 -0.44 -20.69
CA LEU A 161 9.50 -1.20 -21.63
C LEU A 161 9.79 -0.92 -23.12
N GLY A 162 10.95 -0.36 -23.46
CA GLY A 162 11.32 -0.06 -24.84
C GLY A 162 10.48 1.04 -25.48
N ASN A 163 10.24 2.11 -24.77
CA ASN A 163 9.39 3.26 -25.11
C ASN A 163 7.89 2.90 -25.34
N ARG A 164 7.38 1.95 -24.59
CA ARG A 164 5.98 1.52 -24.62
C ARG A 164 5.34 1.70 -23.23
N PRO A 165 5.08 2.94 -22.75
CA PRO A 165 4.35 3.13 -21.50
C PRO A 165 2.94 2.53 -21.58
N TYR A 166 2.35 2.20 -20.46
CA TYR A 166 0.97 1.75 -20.42
C TYR A 166 0.04 2.88 -20.89
N PRO A 167 -0.84 2.63 -21.88
CA PRO A 167 -1.76 3.65 -22.37
C PRO A 167 -2.84 4.05 -21.38
N PHE A 168 -3.16 3.17 -20.42
CA PHE A 168 -4.17 3.43 -19.40
C PHE A 168 -3.56 3.27 -18.02
N ASN A 169 -3.77 4.28 -17.17
CA ASN A 169 -3.39 4.24 -15.75
C ASN A 169 -4.46 4.94 -14.92
N LEU A 170 -4.75 4.38 -13.76
CA LEU A 170 -5.72 4.96 -12.83
C LEU A 170 -5.33 4.65 -11.39
N LEU A 171 -5.58 5.60 -10.50
CA LEU A 171 -5.46 5.47 -9.05
C LEU A 171 -6.51 6.40 -8.45
N VAL A 172 -7.19 5.91 -7.43
CA VAL A 172 -8.10 6.69 -6.58
C VAL A 172 -7.46 6.79 -5.20
N ASP A 173 -7.25 8.02 -4.71
CA ASP A 173 -6.67 8.24 -3.38
C ASP A 173 -7.55 7.61 -2.32
N GLY A 174 -6.94 6.85 -1.43
CA GLY A 174 -7.60 6.12 -0.36
C GLY A 174 -7.64 6.87 0.97
N ASN A 175 -7.98 6.15 2.04
CA ASN A 175 -8.12 6.72 3.39
C ASN A 175 -6.80 6.80 4.18
N ASP A 176 -5.66 6.39 3.63
CA ASP A 176 -4.40 6.39 4.36
C ASP A 176 -3.64 7.70 4.19
N ASN A 177 -3.50 8.46 5.27
CA ASN A 177 -2.79 9.75 5.28
C ASN A 177 -1.31 9.66 4.86
N ARG A 178 -0.77 8.45 4.71
CA ARG A 178 0.61 8.25 4.27
C ARG A 178 0.76 8.28 2.76
N GLY A 179 -0.35 8.34 1.98
CA GLY A 179 -0.33 8.29 0.52
C GLY A 179 0.26 6.96 0.03
N ILE A 180 -0.37 5.84 0.39
CA ILE A 180 0.00 4.48 0.02
C ILE A 180 -1.21 3.79 -0.57
N ASP A 181 -1.53 4.19 -1.79
CA ASP A 181 -2.77 3.85 -2.45
C ASP A 181 -2.62 2.70 -3.45
N VAL A 182 -3.76 2.29 -4.01
CA VAL A 182 -3.87 1.20 -4.97
C VAL A 182 -4.14 1.78 -6.34
N GLY A 183 -3.23 1.51 -7.28
CA GLY A 183 -3.35 1.93 -8.68
C GLY A 183 -3.33 0.78 -9.64
N ILE A 184 -3.64 1.06 -10.89
CA ILE A 184 -3.61 0.10 -11.97
C ILE A 184 -2.96 0.70 -13.22
N LEU A 185 -2.15 -0.10 -13.90
CA LEU A 185 -1.60 0.13 -15.22
C LEU A 185 -2.18 -0.92 -16.16
N SER A 186 -2.67 -0.54 -17.33
CA SER A 186 -3.30 -1.47 -18.28
C SER A 186 -2.94 -1.15 -19.73
N ARG A 187 -2.74 -2.19 -20.53
CA ARG A 187 -2.67 -2.11 -22.00
C ARG A 187 -4.05 -2.11 -22.64
N PHE A 188 -5.07 -2.51 -21.87
CA PHE A 188 -6.46 -2.55 -22.29
C PHE A 188 -7.24 -1.37 -21.71
N PRO A 189 -8.33 -0.91 -22.36
CA PRO A 189 -9.13 0.18 -21.83
C PRO A 189 -9.68 -0.10 -20.44
N ILE A 190 -9.55 0.88 -19.53
CA ILE A 190 -10.25 0.89 -18.25
C ILE A 190 -11.58 1.61 -18.49
N THR A 191 -12.68 0.88 -18.49
CA THR A 191 -14.01 1.37 -18.87
C THR A 191 -14.82 1.88 -17.69
N SER A 192 -14.52 1.40 -16.48
CA SER A 192 -15.20 1.82 -15.26
C SER A 192 -14.27 1.71 -14.05
N VAL A 193 -14.52 2.57 -13.07
CA VAL A 193 -13.93 2.46 -11.73
C VAL A 193 -14.99 2.75 -10.69
N ARG A 194 -14.97 1.96 -9.62
CA ARG A 194 -15.79 2.19 -8.43
C ARG A 194 -14.92 2.10 -7.18
N SER A 195 -14.99 3.14 -6.35
CA SER A 195 -14.27 3.23 -5.08
C SER A 195 -15.17 2.82 -3.93
N HIS A 196 -14.57 2.23 -2.90
CA HIS A 196 -15.19 1.80 -1.65
C HIS A 196 -14.63 2.54 -0.42
N ILE A 197 -13.98 3.69 -0.62
CA ILE A 197 -13.35 4.47 0.47
C ILE A 197 -14.34 4.90 1.56
N PHE A 198 -15.63 5.04 1.24
CA PHE A 198 -16.67 5.47 2.18
C PHE A 198 -17.52 4.32 2.71
N ASP A 199 -17.20 3.07 2.37
CA ASP A 199 -17.97 1.93 2.86
C ASP A 199 -17.86 1.85 4.39
N PRO A 200 -19.01 1.89 5.13
CA PRO A 200 -18.99 2.00 6.57
C PRO A 200 -18.57 0.68 7.23
N GLY A 201 -17.67 0.76 8.20
CA GLY A 201 -17.38 -0.32 9.13
C GLY A 201 -18.28 -0.27 10.37
N GLU A 202 -18.18 -1.30 11.24
CA GLU A 202 -18.95 -1.41 12.48
C GLU A 202 -18.88 -0.18 13.40
N SER A 203 -17.76 0.52 13.41
CA SER A 203 -17.53 1.71 14.25
C SER A 203 -18.00 3.03 13.62
N GLY A 204 -18.61 3.00 12.42
CA GLY A 204 -18.93 4.19 11.64
C GLY A 204 -17.72 4.80 10.91
N GLN A 205 -16.52 4.29 11.13
CA GLN A 205 -15.33 4.63 10.35
C GLN A 205 -15.28 3.77 9.08
N PRO A 206 -14.66 4.23 7.97
CA PRO A 206 -14.52 3.42 6.77
C PRO A 206 -13.88 2.05 7.06
N VAL A 207 -14.41 1.00 6.43
CA VAL A 207 -13.87 -0.37 6.58
C VAL A 207 -12.47 -0.47 6.00
N PHE A 208 -12.23 0.16 4.84
CA PHE A 208 -10.93 0.17 4.18
C PHE A 208 -10.03 1.26 4.74
N SER A 209 -8.78 0.89 5.08
CA SER A 209 -7.73 1.84 5.47
C SER A 209 -7.18 2.59 4.26
N ARG A 210 -7.23 1.98 3.09
CA ARG A 210 -6.92 2.54 1.78
C ARG A 210 -8.22 2.55 0.99
N ASP A 211 -8.28 1.83 -0.10
CA ASP A 211 -9.51 1.57 -0.86
C ASP A 211 -9.57 0.08 -1.24
N CYS A 212 -10.70 -0.34 -1.81
CA CYS A 212 -10.85 -1.52 -2.64
C CYS A 212 -11.44 -1.09 -3.99
N PRO A 213 -10.66 -0.43 -4.87
CA PRO A 213 -11.19 -0.01 -6.16
C PRO A 213 -11.53 -1.22 -7.02
N GLU A 214 -12.74 -1.19 -7.62
CA GLU A 214 -13.14 -2.10 -8.69
C GLU A 214 -12.79 -1.46 -10.02
N PHE A 215 -11.90 -2.08 -10.79
CA PHE A 215 -11.57 -1.65 -12.15
C PHE A 215 -12.18 -2.61 -13.16
N GLU A 216 -12.96 -2.07 -14.09
CA GLU A 216 -13.45 -2.82 -15.26
C GLU A 216 -12.49 -2.62 -16.42
N ILE A 217 -11.96 -3.72 -16.94
CA ILE A 217 -11.03 -3.74 -18.07
C ILE A 217 -11.72 -4.42 -19.26
N ASP A 218 -11.74 -3.74 -20.38
CA ASP A 218 -12.30 -4.29 -21.62
C ASP A 218 -11.27 -5.17 -22.34
N ILE A 219 -11.46 -6.48 -22.31
CA ILE A 219 -10.64 -7.45 -23.02
C ILE A 219 -11.38 -7.91 -24.28
N ALA A 220 -11.12 -7.23 -25.38
CA ALA A 220 -11.74 -7.54 -26.69
C ALA A 220 -13.29 -7.56 -26.67
N GLY A 221 -13.90 -6.67 -25.91
CA GLY A 221 -15.35 -6.56 -25.76
C GLY A 221 -15.94 -7.33 -24.59
N GLU A 222 -15.12 -8.07 -23.84
CA GLU A 222 -15.53 -8.82 -22.65
C GLU A 222 -14.96 -8.20 -21.38
N PRO A 223 -15.78 -7.90 -20.35
CA PRO A 223 -15.32 -7.25 -19.13
C PRO A 223 -14.56 -8.22 -18.21
N LEU A 224 -13.38 -7.79 -17.75
CA LEU A 224 -12.62 -8.39 -16.68
C LEU A 224 -12.58 -7.40 -15.50
N TRP A 225 -12.96 -7.86 -14.31
CA TRP A 225 -12.95 -7.03 -13.09
C TRP A 225 -11.73 -7.31 -12.24
N VAL A 226 -10.98 -6.25 -11.92
CA VAL A 226 -9.86 -6.28 -10.98
C VAL A 226 -10.27 -5.55 -9.71
N LEU A 227 -10.33 -6.29 -8.58
CA LEU A 227 -10.61 -5.75 -7.26
C LEU A 227 -9.28 -5.54 -6.54
N GLY A 228 -8.82 -4.29 -6.52
CA GLY A 228 -7.52 -3.94 -5.95
C GLY A 228 -7.55 -3.82 -4.43
N ASN A 229 -6.56 -4.37 -3.73
CA ASN A 229 -6.55 -4.40 -2.27
C ASN A 229 -5.19 -4.07 -1.67
N HIS A 230 -5.23 -3.33 -0.56
CA HIS A 230 -4.13 -3.19 0.36
C HIS A 230 -4.67 -3.21 1.80
N PHE A 231 -4.68 -4.39 2.41
CA PHE A 231 -5.26 -4.57 3.74
C PHE A 231 -4.39 -3.95 4.84
N LYS A 232 -4.98 -3.81 6.02
CA LYS A 232 -4.29 -3.30 7.20
C LYS A 232 -3.08 -4.15 7.55
N SER A 233 -1.88 -3.53 7.61
CA SER A 233 -0.64 -4.23 7.94
C SER A 233 -0.63 -4.77 9.38
N LYS A 234 0.15 -5.85 9.61
CA LYS A 234 0.38 -6.43 10.95
C LYS A 234 1.26 -5.54 11.82
N GLY A 235 2.06 -4.67 11.21
CA GLY A 235 3.19 -4.00 11.85
C GLY A 235 2.85 -2.84 12.78
N PHE A 236 1.62 -2.29 12.75
CA PHE A 236 1.30 -1.05 13.46
C PHE A 236 -0.04 -1.13 14.18
N GLY A 237 -0.05 -0.73 15.45
CA GLY A 237 -1.20 -0.82 16.33
C GLY A 237 -1.28 -2.15 17.07
N ARG A 238 -2.39 -2.38 17.76
CA ARG A 238 -2.62 -3.62 18.50
C ARG A 238 -2.93 -4.76 17.53
N ALA A 239 -2.25 -5.89 17.69
CA ALA A 239 -2.41 -7.05 16.81
C ALA A 239 -3.88 -7.49 16.66
N SER A 240 -4.63 -7.57 17.77
CA SER A 240 -6.04 -7.97 17.78
C SER A 240 -6.96 -6.99 17.01
N GLU A 241 -6.66 -5.70 17.05
CA GLU A 241 -7.41 -4.67 16.33
C GLU A 241 -7.09 -4.74 14.82
N ASN A 242 -5.81 -4.94 14.49
CA ASN A 242 -5.39 -5.12 13.11
C ASN A 242 -6.01 -6.37 12.49
N ASP A 243 -6.06 -7.49 13.23
CA ASP A 243 -6.68 -8.75 12.78
C ASP A 243 -8.20 -8.56 12.58
N LYS A 244 -8.88 -7.90 13.53
CA LYS A 244 -10.30 -7.57 13.40
C LYS A 244 -10.55 -6.72 12.14
N ARG A 245 -9.70 -5.73 11.90
CA ARG A 245 -9.84 -4.84 10.73
C ARG A 245 -9.60 -5.59 9.42
N ARG A 246 -8.55 -6.42 9.31
CA ARG A 246 -8.33 -7.26 8.11
C ARG A 246 -9.50 -8.19 7.84
N LYS A 247 -10.05 -8.80 8.90
CA LYS A 247 -11.23 -9.65 8.76
C LYS A 247 -12.46 -8.88 8.24
N ALA A 248 -12.69 -7.66 8.73
CA ALA A 248 -13.78 -6.81 8.24
C ALA A 248 -13.55 -6.39 6.77
N GLN A 249 -12.31 -6.08 6.39
CA GLN A 249 -11.93 -5.80 5.01
C GLN A 249 -12.18 -7.01 4.10
N ALA A 250 -11.77 -8.21 4.51
CA ALA A 250 -11.98 -9.43 3.73
C ALA A 250 -13.48 -9.75 3.56
N LEU A 251 -14.30 -9.60 4.60
CA LEU A 251 -15.76 -9.76 4.50
C LEU A 251 -16.36 -8.79 3.48
N ARG A 252 -15.91 -7.53 3.50
CA ARG A 252 -16.41 -6.54 2.54
C ARG A 252 -15.94 -6.84 1.12
N VAL A 253 -14.69 -7.27 0.94
CA VAL A 253 -14.19 -7.71 -0.38
C VAL A 253 -14.97 -8.92 -0.90
N GLN A 254 -15.34 -9.86 -0.05
CA GLN A 254 -16.22 -10.98 -0.42
C GLN A 254 -17.55 -10.49 -0.99
N GLU A 255 -18.23 -9.54 -0.32
CA GLU A 255 -19.49 -8.96 -0.81
C GLU A 255 -19.31 -8.24 -2.16
N ILE A 256 -18.20 -7.49 -2.32
CA ILE A 256 -17.86 -6.80 -3.57
C ILE A 256 -17.60 -7.83 -4.69
N TYR A 257 -16.87 -8.90 -4.40
CA TYR A 257 -16.58 -9.99 -5.32
C TYR A 257 -17.87 -10.69 -5.79
N GLU A 258 -18.76 -11.05 -4.86
CA GLU A 258 -20.05 -11.66 -5.19
C GLU A 258 -20.90 -10.74 -6.09
N ALA A 259 -20.90 -9.43 -5.81
CA ALA A 259 -21.56 -8.45 -6.65
C ALA A 259 -20.90 -8.31 -8.04
N ALA A 260 -19.56 -8.40 -8.11
CA ALA A 260 -18.83 -8.37 -9.37
C ALA A 260 -19.12 -9.61 -10.23
N LEU A 261 -19.22 -10.80 -9.63
CA LEU A 261 -19.61 -12.04 -10.33
C LEU A 261 -20.99 -11.93 -11.00
N GLY A 262 -21.90 -11.13 -10.44
CA GLY A 262 -23.20 -10.85 -11.06
C GLY A 262 -23.09 -10.02 -12.34
N ARG A 263 -21.94 -9.41 -12.64
CA ARG A 263 -21.67 -8.57 -13.83
C ARG A 263 -20.79 -9.28 -14.86
N SER A 264 -19.83 -10.08 -14.38
CA SER A 264 -18.92 -10.87 -15.23
C SER A 264 -18.40 -12.06 -14.44
N PRO A 265 -18.24 -13.24 -15.06
CA PRO A 265 -17.59 -14.37 -14.41
C PRO A 265 -16.06 -14.19 -14.27
N ARG A 266 -15.48 -13.17 -14.94
CA ARG A 266 -14.04 -12.87 -14.96
C ARG A 266 -13.68 -11.84 -13.93
N VAL A 267 -13.42 -12.31 -12.69
CA VAL A 267 -13.07 -11.45 -11.55
C VAL A 267 -11.77 -11.92 -10.91
N VAL A 268 -10.86 -10.99 -10.66
CA VAL A 268 -9.64 -11.21 -9.87
C VAL A 268 -9.62 -10.26 -8.67
N VAL A 269 -9.39 -10.80 -7.47
CA VAL A 269 -9.04 -10.04 -6.27
C VAL A 269 -7.53 -10.04 -6.16
N ALA A 270 -6.92 -8.86 -6.21
CA ALA A 270 -5.47 -8.72 -6.31
C ALA A 270 -4.92 -7.72 -5.28
N GLY A 271 -3.65 -7.85 -4.92
CA GLY A 271 -2.93 -6.90 -4.08
C GLY A 271 -2.30 -7.50 -2.84
N ASP A 272 -1.90 -6.62 -1.93
CA ASP A 272 -1.31 -6.98 -0.64
C ASP A 272 -2.41 -7.15 0.42
N LEU A 273 -2.72 -8.40 0.77
CA LEU A 273 -3.70 -8.72 1.80
C LEU A 273 -3.10 -8.70 3.22
N ASN A 274 -1.79 -8.49 3.35
CA ASN A 274 -1.06 -8.38 4.62
C ASN A 274 -1.29 -9.54 5.59
N ASP A 275 -1.64 -10.72 5.07
CA ASP A 275 -1.86 -11.91 5.86
C ASP A 275 -1.52 -13.19 5.09
N SER A 276 -1.25 -14.29 5.81
CA SER A 276 -0.89 -15.58 5.24
C SER A 276 -2.09 -16.35 4.68
N LEU A 277 -1.83 -17.29 3.79
CA LEU A 277 -2.85 -18.09 3.09
C LEU A 277 -3.81 -18.82 4.04
N ASP A 278 -3.31 -19.27 5.19
CA ASP A 278 -4.09 -20.00 6.21
C ASP A 278 -4.84 -19.08 7.20
N SER A 279 -4.67 -17.76 7.08
CA SER A 279 -5.33 -16.78 7.95
C SER A 279 -6.84 -16.71 7.72
N ALA A 280 -7.58 -16.27 8.75
CA ALA A 280 -9.03 -16.13 8.65
C ALA A 280 -9.49 -15.14 7.56
N PRO A 281 -8.83 -13.96 7.36
CA PRO A 281 -9.18 -13.06 6.27
C PRO A 281 -9.03 -13.67 4.88
N VAL A 282 -7.93 -14.39 4.62
CA VAL A 282 -7.69 -14.98 3.29
C VAL A 282 -8.63 -16.18 3.07
N LYS A 283 -8.84 -17.02 4.09
CA LYS A 283 -9.80 -18.14 4.00
C LYS A 283 -11.22 -17.70 3.65
N LEU A 284 -11.69 -16.57 4.17
CA LEU A 284 -13.01 -16.03 3.79
C LEU A 284 -13.14 -15.84 2.27
N LEU A 285 -12.09 -15.33 1.62
CA LEU A 285 -12.08 -15.12 0.17
C LEU A 285 -11.99 -16.46 -0.59
N LEU A 286 -11.20 -17.40 -0.09
CA LEU A 286 -11.11 -18.74 -0.69
C LEU A 286 -12.43 -19.53 -0.54
N ASP A 287 -13.08 -19.43 0.63
CA ASP A 287 -14.38 -20.07 0.89
C ASP A 287 -15.50 -19.49 0.00
N ALA A 288 -15.33 -18.25 -0.49
CA ALA A 288 -16.22 -17.65 -1.48
C ALA A 288 -16.01 -18.17 -2.92
N GLY A 289 -15.09 -19.13 -3.12
CA GLY A 289 -14.81 -19.77 -4.39
C GLY A 289 -13.63 -19.20 -5.17
N LEU A 290 -12.94 -18.20 -4.61
CA LEU A 290 -11.69 -17.69 -5.19
C LEU A 290 -10.55 -18.71 -5.04
N ARG A 291 -9.63 -18.75 -6.00
CA ARG A 291 -8.47 -19.64 -5.99
C ARG A 291 -7.17 -18.84 -6.09
N GLU A 292 -6.18 -19.21 -5.26
CA GLU A 292 -4.91 -18.49 -5.13
C GLU A 292 -3.89 -18.95 -6.18
N ALA A 293 -3.33 -17.99 -6.94
CA ALA A 293 -2.47 -18.24 -8.10
C ALA A 293 -1.30 -19.19 -7.83
N MET A 294 -0.55 -19.00 -6.71
CA MET A 294 0.62 -19.86 -6.40
C MET A 294 0.25 -21.29 -5.98
N THR A 295 -1.05 -21.61 -5.83
CA THR A 295 -1.54 -22.97 -5.63
C THR A 295 -1.87 -23.68 -6.96
N HIS A 296 -1.77 -22.97 -8.09
CA HIS A 296 -1.99 -23.56 -9.40
C HIS A 296 -0.82 -24.46 -9.80
N ASP A 297 -1.11 -25.59 -10.47
CA ASP A 297 -0.11 -26.59 -10.89
C ASP A 297 1.00 -26.03 -11.80
N SER A 298 0.75 -24.90 -12.48
CA SER A 298 1.74 -24.22 -13.32
C SER A 298 2.75 -23.38 -12.53
N TYR A 299 2.58 -23.23 -11.21
CA TYR A 299 3.56 -22.53 -10.39
C TYR A 299 4.75 -23.44 -10.06
N GLU A 300 5.91 -23.15 -10.63
CA GLU A 300 7.14 -23.92 -10.44
C GLU A 300 8.06 -23.37 -9.34
N GLY A 301 7.63 -22.30 -8.66
CA GLY A 301 8.46 -21.63 -7.63
C GLY A 301 8.59 -22.44 -6.34
N VAL A 302 9.78 -22.37 -5.71
CA VAL A 302 10.10 -23.13 -4.48
C VAL A 302 9.89 -22.31 -3.20
N LEU A 303 9.69 -21.01 -3.30
CA LEU A 303 9.51 -20.13 -2.15
C LEU A 303 8.03 -19.76 -1.97
N PRO A 304 7.44 -20.01 -0.78
CA PRO A 304 6.01 -19.80 -0.57
C PRO A 304 5.60 -18.32 -0.43
N GLY A 305 6.52 -17.47 0.03
CA GLY A 305 6.21 -16.06 0.34
C GLY A 305 6.49 -15.10 -0.81
N THR A 306 5.93 -13.91 -0.76
CA THR A 306 6.16 -12.80 -1.71
C THR A 306 6.92 -11.64 -1.09
N HIS A 307 7.06 -11.57 0.24
CA HIS A 307 7.70 -10.49 0.97
C HIS A 307 9.05 -10.93 1.57
N GLY A 308 10.03 -10.03 1.58
CA GLY A 308 11.35 -10.24 2.16
C GLY A 308 12.09 -11.43 1.54
N THR A 309 12.47 -12.43 2.35
CA THR A 309 13.15 -13.63 1.84
C THR A 309 12.19 -14.62 1.17
N GLY A 310 10.90 -14.52 1.39
CA GLY A 310 9.89 -15.44 0.87
C GLY A 310 9.97 -16.88 1.35
N LYS A 311 10.83 -17.18 2.34
CA LYS A 311 11.10 -18.55 2.81
C LYS A 311 10.01 -19.14 3.70
N ARG A 312 9.15 -18.30 4.26
CA ARG A 312 8.13 -18.69 5.24
C ARG A 312 6.74 -18.37 4.71
N ASP A 313 5.77 -19.16 5.09
CA ASP A 313 4.37 -18.99 4.70
C ASP A 313 3.80 -17.66 5.20
N GLU A 314 4.26 -17.16 6.37
CA GLU A 314 3.83 -15.87 6.89
C GLU A 314 4.34 -14.67 6.06
N GLN A 315 5.27 -14.91 5.12
CA GLN A 315 5.77 -13.93 4.15
C GLN A 315 4.97 -13.94 2.83
N LYS A 316 3.92 -14.76 2.71
CA LYS A 316 2.94 -14.69 1.62
C LYS A 316 1.94 -13.58 1.95
N LEU A 317 2.09 -12.43 1.31
CA LEU A 317 1.29 -11.23 1.57
C LEU A 317 0.55 -10.76 0.33
N ASP A 318 1.14 -10.94 -0.86
CA ASP A 318 0.59 -10.50 -2.13
C ASP A 318 -0.14 -11.65 -2.83
N TYR A 319 -1.31 -11.35 -3.40
CA TYR A 319 -2.23 -12.33 -3.94
C TYR A 319 -2.78 -11.93 -5.31
N LEU A 320 -2.97 -12.95 -6.16
CA LEU A 320 -3.90 -12.98 -7.28
C LEU A 320 -4.90 -14.11 -6.97
N LEU A 321 -6.12 -13.74 -6.60
CA LEU A 321 -7.19 -14.67 -6.31
C LEU A 321 -8.18 -14.64 -7.46
N PHE A 322 -8.31 -15.74 -8.19
CA PHE A 322 -9.10 -15.85 -9.40
C PHE A 322 -10.48 -16.45 -9.16
N SER A 323 -11.50 -15.89 -9.79
CA SER A 323 -12.80 -16.56 -9.98
C SER A 323 -12.63 -17.89 -10.71
N PRO A 324 -13.58 -18.84 -10.61
CA PRO A 324 -13.45 -20.14 -11.27
C PRO A 324 -13.17 -20.06 -12.78
N GLU A 325 -13.83 -19.14 -13.49
CA GLU A 325 -13.60 -18.95 -14.93
C GLU A 325 -12.16 -18.51 -15.24
N LEU A 326 -11.64 -17.53 -14.48
CA LEU A 326 -10.25 -17.10 -14.68
C LEU A 326 -9.25 -18.16 -14.25
N TRP A 327 -9.57 -18.93 -13.20
CA TRP A 327 -8.71 -20.01 -12.74
C TRP A 327 -8.50 -21.09 -13.81
N ASP A 328 -9.57 -21.47 -14.50
CA ASP A 328 -9.51 -22.48 -15.56
C ASP A 328 -8.76 -21.97 -16.80
N ALA A 329 -8.58 -20.65 -16.93
CA ALA A 329 -7.81 -20.01 -17.99
C ALA A 329 -6.32 -19.82 -17.63
N VAL A 330 -5.90 -20.04 -16.38
CA VAL A 330 -4.49 -19.88 -15.98
C VAL A 330 -3.60 -20.92 -16.68
N THR A 331 -2.57 -20.44 -17.34
CA THR A 331 -1.59 -21.27 -18.04
C THR A 331 -0.20 -21.25 -17.41
N HIS A 332 0.15 -20.16 -16.71
CA HIS A 332 1.43 -20.02 -16.02
C HIS A 332 1.31 -19.05 -14.84
N VAL A 333 2.04 -19.35 -13.76
CA VAL A 333 2.16 -18.47 -12.58
C VAL A 333 3.62 -18.29 -12.25
N GLY A 334 4.03 -17.04 -11.99
CA GLY A 334 5.41 -16.73 -11.64
C GLY A 334 5.54 -15.60 -10.61
N VAL A 335 6.73 -15.50 -10.02
CA VAL A 335 7.06 -14.46 -9.03
C VAL A 335 8.43 -13.86 -9.38
N GLU A 336 8.45 -12.57 -9.70
CA GLU A 336 9.69 -11.83 -9.94
C GLU A 336 10.24 -11.27 -8.62
N ARG A 337 11.39 -11.80 -8.17
CA ARG A 337 11.99 -11.49 -6.86
C ARG A 337 13.28 -10.69 -6.95
N ARG A 338 13.85 -10.55 -8.14
CA ARG A 338 15.19 -9.96 -8.33
C ARG A 338 15.29 -8.48 -7.92
N GLY A 339 14.15 -7.81 -7.74
CA GLY A 339 14.09 -6.45 -7.19
C GLY A 339 14.34 -6.35 -5.68
N ILE A 340 14.28 -7.45 -4.94
CA ILE A 340 14.47 -7.50 -3.49
C ILE A 340 15.94 -7.70 -3.14
N TRP A 341 16.43 -7.04 -2.08
CA TRP A 341 17.77 -7.29 -1.53
C TRP A 341 17.76 -8.47 -0.54
N ALA A 342 17.94 -9.69 -1.04
CA ALA A 342 18.03 -10.91 -0.24
C ALA A 342 19.17 -11.84 -0.71
N PRO A 343 20.45 -11.39 -0.75
CA PRO A 343 21.54 -12.03 -1.47
C PRO A 343 21.92 -13.43 -0.96
N ARG A 344 21.44 -13.80 0.25
CA ARG A 344 21.63 -15.16 0.81
C ARG A 344 20.51 -16.13 0.44
N THR A 345 19.50 -15.69 -0.30
CA THR A 345 18.31 -16.50 -0.61
C THR A 345 18.14 -16.68 -2.11
N PHE A 346 18.23 -15.62 -2.88
CA PHE A 346 18.11 -15.63 -4.34
C PHE A 346 18.94 -14.49 -4.94
N PRO A 347 19.31 -14.57 -6.23
CA PRO A 347 20.03 -13.50 -6.90
C PRO A 347 19.12 -12.26 -7.07
N SER A 348 19.64 -11.08 -6.74
CA SER A 348 19.02 -9.81 -7.08
C SER A 348 19.53 -9.31 -8.44
N PHE A 349 18.88 -8.29 -9.02
CA PHE A 349 19.46 -7.58 -10.14
C PHE A 349 20.84 -7.02 -9.76
N THR A 350 21.74 -6.94 -10.72
CA THR A 350 23.12 -6.40 -10.50
C THR A 350 23.12 -4.97 -9.99
N THR A 351 22.05 -4.22 -10.22
CA THR A 351 21.82 -2.85 -9.76
C THR A 351 21.24 -2.77 -8.34
N VAL A 352 20.80 -3.89 -7.76
CA VAL A 352 20.32 -3.99 -6.37
C VAL A 352 21.51 -4.45 -5.51
N THR A 353 22.27 -3.50 -4.98
CA THR A 353 23.50 -3.75 -4.20
C THR A 353 23.29 -3.63 -2.69
N SER A 354 22.18 -3.06 -2.29
CA SER A 354 21.78 -2.83 -0.90
C SER A 354 20.26 -2.73 -0.75
N LYS A 355 19.76 -2.64 0.49
CA LYS A 355 18.35 -2.33 0.75
C LYS A 355 17.91 -0.95 0.24
N LEU A 356 18.85 0.00 0.09
CA LEU A 356 18.55 1.33 -0.43
C LEU A 356 18.29 1.33 -1.93
N ASP A 357 18.83 0.32 -2.64
CA ASP A 357 18.69 0.19 -4.09
C ASP A 357 17.58 -0.79 -4.47
N GLN A 358 16.99 -1.51 -3.48
CA GLN A 358 15.93 -2.47 -3.79
C GLN A 358 14.70 -1.77 -4.38
N ALA A 359 14.07 -2.43 -5.34
CA ALA A 359 12.83 -1.99 -5.96
C ALA A 359 11.69 -1.92 -4.92
N SER A 360 11.61 -2.97 -4.09
CA SER A 360 10.64 -3.15 -3.02
C SER A 360 11.12 -4.26 -2.10
N ASP A 361 10.56 -4.38 -0.90
CA ASP A 361 10.66 -5.57 -0.06
C ASP A 361 9.60 -6.64 -0.42
N HIS A 362 8.76 -6.36 -1.42
CA HIS A 362 7.82 -7.30 -2.03
C HIS A 362 8.29 -7.76 -3.41
N ALA A 363 7.90 -8.96 -3.79
CA ALA A 363 8.06 -9.52 -5.12
C ALA A 363 6.80 -9.26 -5.96
N ALA A 364 6.95 -9.13 -7.27
CA ALA A 364 5.82 -9.06 -8.17
C ALA A 364 5.29 -10.47 -8.47
N LEU A 365 4.01 -10.72 -8.18
CA LEU A 365 3.29 -11.94 -8.52
C LEU A 365 2.55 -11.75 -9.84
N PHE A 366 2.65 -12.71 -10.76
CA PHE A 366 1.96 -12.65 -12.04
C PHE A 366 1.39 -14.00 -12.47
N ALA A 367 0.39 -13.96 -13.34
CA ALA A 367 -0.18 -15.13 -13.99
C ALA A 367 -0.50 -14.82 -15.46
N ASP A 368 -0.31 -15.81 -16.32
CA ASP A 368 -0.74 -15.81 -17.71
C ASP A 368 -2.08 -16.55 -17.83
N LEU A 369 -3.03 -15.92 -18.51
CA LEU A 369 -4.37 -16.46 -18.73
C LEU A 369 -4.65 -16.53 -20.24
N ASP A 370 -5.25 -17.60 -20.68
CA ASP A 370 -5.69 -17.77 -22.07
C ASP A 370 -7.21 -17.49 -22.16
N LEU A 371 -7.56 -16.23 -22.53
CA LEU A 371 -8.92 -15.69 -22.57
C LEU A 371 -9.45 -15.54 -23.98
#